data_3a0122f77687f367a1ed0edf89f17453
#
_entry.id   3a0122f77687f367a1ed0edf89f17453
#
_cell.length_a   1.000
_cell.length_b   1.000
_cell.length_c   1.000
_cell.angle_alpha   90.00
_cell.angle_beta   90.00
_cell.angle_gamma   90.00
#
_symmetry.space_group_name_H-M   'P 1'
#
loop_
_entity.id
_entity.type
_entity.pdbx_description
1 polymer ?
#
loop_
_entity_poly.entity_id
_entity_poly.type
_entity_poly.pdbx_seq_one_letter_code
_entity_poly.pdbx_strand_id
1 'polypeptide(L)'
;MGRKRFADMNCGIAQALEALGDWWTLLIVRDAFFGARRFSDFERSLGIAKNILSSRLAHLVEHGIFAKGDDAEYRLTDKGESLLPLLTAMRDWSDEWVFGKGGEPVIVKDRRTGRRLPRLLVTDADGNPLTRRDLRTVPGPGATAETRRLLERR
;
A
#
# COMPACT_ATOMS: atom_id res chain seq x y z
N MET A 1 28.43 -5.01 -11.78
CA MET A 1 27.73 -4.96 -10.44
C MET A 1 26.28 -5.27 -10.68
N GLY A 2 25.79 -6.41 -10.17
CA GLY A 2 24.36 -6.76 -10.23
C GLY A 2 23.54 -5.74 -9.45
N ARG A 3 22.42 -5.28 -10.04
CA ARG A 3 21.44 -4.38 -9.38
C ARG A 3 20.92 -5.09 -8.13
N LYS A 4 21.17 -4.53 -6.96
CA LYS A 4 20.67 -5.08 -5.69
C LYS A 4 19.12 -5.11 -5.76
N ARG A 5 18.52 -6.29 -5.62
CA ARG A 5 17.05 -6.45 -5.62
C ARG A 5 16.51 -6.06 -4.26
N PHE A 6 15.28 -5.56 -4.21
CA PHE A 6 14.61 -5.24 -2.94
C PHE A 6 14.41 -6.50 -2.08
N ALA A 7 14.17 -7.64 -2.73
CA ALA A 7 14.09 -8.95 -2.06
C ALA A 7 15.35 -9.32 -1.24
N ASP A 8 16.53 -8.79 -1.61
CA ASP A 8 17.79 -9.08 -0.91
C ASP A 8 18.03 -8.16 0.30
N MET A 9 17.14 -7.18 0.52
CA MET A 9 17.28 -6.21 1.61
C MET A 9 16.56 -6.67 2.88
N ASN A 10 17.25 -6.68 4.01
CA ASN A 10 16.66 -6.93 5.33
C ASN A 10 15.93 -5.66 5.84
N CYS A 11 14.89 -5.26 5.13
CA CYS A 11 14.11 -4.05 5.36
C CYS A 11 12.64 -4.29 5.00
N GLY A 12 11.74 -4.12 5.97
CA GLY A 12 10.29 -4.34 5.77
C GLY A 12 9.69 -3.48 4.65
N ILE A 13 10.14 -2.23 4.50
CA ILE A 13 9.68 -1.35 3.41
C ILE A 13 10.16 -1.88 2.06
N ALA A 14 11.42 -2.33 1.94
CA ALA A 14 11.94 -2.90 0.71
C ALA A 14 11.20 -4.18 0.30
N GLN A 15 10.89 -5.06 1.27
CA GLN A 15 10.09 -6.26 1.04
C GLN A 15 8.66 -5.92 0.59
N ALA A 16 8.03 -4.92 1.19
CA ALA A 16 6.73 -4.45 0.76
C ALA A 16 6.77 -3.89 -0.68
N LEU A 17 7.79 -3.12 -1.03
CA LEU A 17 7.98 -2.61 -2.39
C LEU A 17 8.24 -3.71 -3.42
N GLU A 18 8.92 -4.80 -3.06
CA GLU A 18 9.08 -5.97 -3.93
C GLU A 18 7.73 -6.63 -4.23
N ALA A 19 6.88 -6.80 -3.21
CA ALA A 19 5.54 -7.39 -3.36
C ALA A 19 4.57 -6.47 -4.11
N LEU A 20 4.65 -5.16 -3.88
CA LEU A 20 3.79 -4.18 -4.53
C LEU A 20 4.29 -3.77 -5.92
N GLY A 21 5.56 -3.98 -6.22
CA GLY A 21 6.17 -3.85 -7.55
C GLY A 21 6.35 -2.40 -8.00
N ASP A 22 5.29 -1.76 -8.45
CA ASP A 22 5.32 -0.40 -8.98
C ASP A 22 4.02 0.37 -8.69
N TRP A 23 3.94 1.61 -9.17
CA TRP A 23 2.78 2.48 -9.00
C TRP A 23 1.48 1.92 -9.61
N TRP A 24 1.54 1.17 -10.73
CA TRP A 24 0.37 0.54 -11.32
C TRP A 24 -0.28 -0.45 -10.35
N THR A 25 0.52 -1.21 -9.64
CA THR A 25 0.08 -2.19 -8.64
C THR A 25 -0.77 -1.52 -7.55
N LEU A 26 -0.30 -0.40 -7.01
CA LEU A 26 -1.07 0.36 -6.00
C LEU A 26 -2.36 0.94 -6.56
N LEU A 27 -2.36 1.41 -7.81
CA LEU A 27 -3.58 1.92 -8.47
C LEU A 27 -4.59 0.80 -8.75
N ILE A 28 -4.13 -0.40 -9.11
CA ILE A 28 -4.99 -1.58 -9.29
C ILE A 28 -5.62 -1.97 -7.94
N VAL A 29 -4.85 -1.99 -6.85
CA VAL A 29 -5.38 -2.27 -5.51
C VAL A 29 -6.38 -1.21 -5.08
N ARG A 30 -6.12 0.08 -5.33
CA ARG A 30 -7.08 1.17 -5.11
C ARG A 30 -8.40 0.93 -5.83
N ASP A 31 -8.36 0.56 -7.10
CA ASP A 31 -9.56 0.32 -7.89
C ASP A 31 -10.37 -0.88 -7.37
N ALA A 32 -9.68 -1.91 -6.86
CA ALA A 32 -10.35 -3.02 -6.19
C ALA A 32 -11.10 -2.57 -4.92
N PHE A 33 -10.53 -1.66 -4.13
CA PHE A 33 -11.24 -1.02 -3.02
C PHE A 33 -12.45 -0.19 -3.47
N PHE A 34 -12.41 0.35 -4.68
CA PHE A 34 -13.55 1.06 -5.29
C PHE A 34 -14.57 0.13 -5.95
N GLY A 35 -14.33 -1.20 -5.92
CA GLY A 35 -15.27 -2.19 -6.40
C GLY A 35 -14.95 -2.83 -7.75
N ALA A 36 -13.81 -2.48 -8.38
CA ALA A 36 -13.35 -3.19 -9.59
C ALA A 36 -13.07 -4.66 -9.27
N ARG A 37 -13.55 -5.55 -10.15
CA ARG A 37 -13.40 -7.01 -10.00
C ARG A 37 -12.90 -7.69 -11.26
N ARG A 38 -13.21 -7.15 -12.42
CA ARG A 38 -12.90 -7.76 -13.72
C ARG A 38 -11.76 -7.03 -14.40
N PHE A 39 -11.04 -7.75 -15.26
CA PHE A 39 -9.98 -7.18 -16.07
C PHE A 39 -10.41 -5.89 -16.79
N SER A 40 -11.61 -5.90 -17.38
CA SER A 40 -12.18 -4.74 -18.09
C SER A 40 -12.46 -3.54 -17.19
N ASP A 41 -12.73 -3.75 -15.89
CA ASP A 41 -12.96 -2.66 -14.95
C ASP A 41 -11.65 -1.89 -14.70
N PHE A 42 -10.56 -2.64 -14.45
CA PHE A 42 -9.24 -2.06 -14.27
C PHE A 42 -8.72 -1.39 -15.55
N GLU A 43 -8.89 -2.05 -16.71
CA GLU A 43 -8.49 -1.47 -18.01
C GLU A 43 -9.17 -0.13 -18.25
N ARG A 44 -10.49 -0.07 -18.06
CA ARG A 44 -11.29 1.14 -18.26
C ARG A 44 -10.92 2.26 -17.31
N SER A 45 -10.71 1.92 -16.04
CA SER A 45 -10.39 2.91 -15.00
C SER A 45 -8.99 3.50 -15.16
N LEU A 46 -8.01 2.65 -15.49
CA LEU A 46 -6.59 3.04 -15.48
C LEU A 46 -6.05 3.47 -16.83
N GLY A 47 -6.72 3.11 -17.94
CA GLY A 47 -6.19 3.35 -19.29
C GLY A 47 -4.84 2.67 -19.55
N ILE A 48 -4.53 1.63 -18.82
CA ILE A 48 -3.27 0.89 -18.87
C ILE A 48 -3.26 -0.10 -20.05
N ALA A 49 -2.11 -0.33 -20.67
CA ALA A 49 -1.96 -1.34 -21.72
C ALA A 49 -2.27 -2.76 -21.19
N LYS A 50 -3.01 -3.55 -21.96
CA LYS A 50 -3.51 -4.89 -21.57
C LYS A 50 -2.40 -5.84 -21.10
N ASN A 51 -1.25 -5.84 -21.79
CA ASN A 51 -0.12 -6.68 -21.43
C ASN A 51 0.49 -6.30 -20.06
N ILE A 52 0.54 -4.99 -19.76
CA ILE A 52 1.01 -4.50 -18.46
C ILE A 52 0.00 -4.85 -17.37
N LEU A 53 -1.30 -4.58 -17.60
CA LEU A 53 -2.33 -4.93 -16.64
C LEU A 53 -2.34 -6.44 -16.33
N SER A 54 -2.27 -7.28 -17.36
CA SER A 54 -2.20 -8.74 -17.20
C SER A 54 -1.01 -9.15 -16.34
N SER A 55 0.17 -8.60 -16.61
CA SER A 55 1.38 -8.88 -15.82
C SER A 55 1.23 -8.43 -14.36
N ARG A 56 0.62 -7.26 -14.11
CA ARG A 56 0.44 -6.74 -12.75
C ARG A 56 -0.61 -7.51 -11.95
N LEU A 57 -1.71 -7.89 -12.58
CA LEU A 57 -2.72 -8.74 -11.95
C LEU A 57 -2.16 -10.13 -11.61
N ALA A 58 -1.36 -10.73 -12.50
CA ALA A 58 -0.70 -12.00 -12.23
C ALA A 58 0.28 -11.88 -11.04
N HIS A 59 1.08 -10.83 -11.00
CA HIS A 59 1.99 -10.53 -9.88
C HIS A 59 1.24 -10.38 -8.55
N LEU A 60 0.12 -9.66 -8.54
CA LEU A 60 -0.70 -9.49 -7.34
C LEU A 60 -1.32 -10.81 -6.85
N VAL A 61 -1.70 -11.71 -7.76
CA VAL A 61 -2.18 -13.06 -7.43
C VAL A 61 -1.03 -13.91 -6.87
N GLU A 62 0.14 -13.91 -7.52
CA GLU A 62 1.32 -14.63 -7.07
C GLU A 62 1.75 -14.23 -5.66
N HIS A 63 1.66 -12.94 -5.34
CA HIS A 63 2.00 -12.42 -4.00
C HIS A 63 0.84 -12.55 -2.99
N GLY A 64 -0.27 -13.18 -3.37
CA GLY A 64 -1.42 -13.42 -2.50
C GLY A 64 -2.16 -12.15 -2.07
N ILE A 65 -2.03 -11.06 -2.83
CA ILE A 65 -2.77 -9.81 -2.62
C ILE A 65 -4.16 -9.93 -3.24
N PHE A 66 -4.24 -10.54 -4.42
CA PHE A 66 -5.49 -10.93 -5.04
C PHE A 66 -5.67 -12.45 -5.07
N ALA A 67 -6.92 -12.88 -5.03
CA ALA A 67 -7.36 -14.19 -5.49
C ALA A 67 -8.14 -14.02 -6.81
N LYS A 68 -7.93 -14.92 -7.75
CA LYS A 68 -8.71 -14.99 -8.98
C LYS A 68 -9.69 -16.15 -8.86
N GLY A 69 -10.99 -15.85 -8.92
CA GLY A 69 -12.05 -16.85 -8.88
C GLY A 69 -12.29 -17.54 -10.24
N ASP A 70 -13.06 -18.62 -10.23
CA ASP A 70 -13.49 -19.36 -11.44
C ASP A 70 -14.34 -18.50 -12.38
N ASP A 71 -15.01 -17.48 -11.84
CA ASP A 71 -15.77 -16.46 -12.57
C ASP A 71 -14.89 -15.39 -13.25
N ALA A 72 -13.58 -15.61 -13.27
CA ALA A 72 -12.56 -14.69 -13.77
C ALA A 72 -12.54 -13.32 -13.05
N GLU A 73 -13.12 -13.22 -11.86
CA GLU A 73 -13.04 -12.03 -11.02
C GLU A 73 -11.81 -12.04 -10.10
N TYR A 74 -11.25 -10.87 -9.90
CA TYR A 74 -10.16 -10.61 -8.96
C TYR A 74 -10.74 -10.05 -7.66
N ARG A 75 -10.41 -10.65 -6.54
CA ARG A 75 -10.86 -10.24 -5.20
C ARG A 75 -9.66 -10.01 -4.30
N LEU A 76 -9.70 -8.97 -3.49
CA LEU A 76 -8.69 -8.78 -2.45
C LEU A 76 -8.77 -9.95 -1.45
N THR A 77 -7.62 -10.47 -1.08
CA THR A 77 -7.46 -11.38 0.05
C THR A 77 -7.37 -10.59 1.36
N ASP A 78 -7.33 -11.23 2.52
CA ASP A 78 -7.06 -10.55 3.80
C ASP A 78 -5.75 -9.77 3.75
N LYS A 79 -4.72 -10.31 3.08
CA LYS A 79 -3.45 -9.62 2.81
C LYS A 79 -3.65 -8.38 1.93
N GLY A 80 -4.49 -8.47 0.91
CA GLY A 80 -4.84 -7.34 0.06
C GLY A 80 -5.64 -6.27 0.82
N GLU A 81 -6.64 -6.67 1.59
CA GLU A 81 -7.44 -5.77 2.44
C GLU A 81 -6.56 -5.03 3.47
N SER A 82 -5.52 -5.65 3.99
CA SER A 82 -4.59 -5.03 4.93
C SER A 82 -3.77 -3.87 4.34
N LEU A 83 -3.83 -3.63 3.02
CA LEU A 83 -3.24 -2.46 2.36
C LEU A 83 -4.06 -1.16 2.51
N LEU A 84 -5.29 -1.24 3.04
CA LEU A 84 -6.14 -0.07 3.23
C LEU A 84 -5.47 1.08 4.00
N PRO A 85 -4.77 0.85 5.13
CA PRO A 85 -4.06 1.91 5.84
C PRO A 85 -2.96 2.58 4.99
N LEU A 86 -2.22 1.80 4.18
CA LEU A 86 -1.18 2.35 3.30
C LEU A 86 -1.79 3.31 2.25
N LEU A 87 -2.84 2.88 1.55
CA LEU A 87 -3.53 3.72 0.57
C LEU A 87 -4.16 4.95 1.21
N THR A 88 -4.70 4.80 2.43
CA THR A 88 -5.25 5.92 3.19
C THR A 88 -4.17 6.94 3.54
N ALA A 89 -3.01 6.50 4.03
CA ALA A 89 -1.89 7.40 4.33
C ALA A 89 -1.39 8.15 3.08
N MET A 90 -1.28 7.46 1.94
CA MET A 90 -0.90 8.09 0.66
C MET A 90 -1.91 9.15 0.22
N ARG A 91 -3.21 8.85 0.33
CA ARG A 91 -4.27 9.81 0.02
C ARG A 91 -4.21 11.01 0.95
N ASP A 92 -4.13 10.81 2.26
CA ASP A 92 -4.10 11.88 3.24
C ASP A 92 -2.90 12.81 3.04
N TRP A 93 -1.75 12.25 2.65
CA TRP A 93 -0.57 13.03 2.29
C TRP A 93 -0.83 13.87 1.03
N SER A 94 -1.44 13.27 0.00
CA SER A 94 -1.75 13.97 -1.25
C SER A 94 -2.82 15.05 -1.07
N ASP A 95 -3.84 14.79 -0.25
CA ASP A 95 -4.89 15.77 0.07
C ASP A 95 -4.31 17.02 0.74
N GLU A 96 -3.28 16.85 1.59
CA GLU A 96 -2.63 17.98 2.26
C GLU A 96 -1.64 18.73 1.36
N TRP A 97 -0.75 18.00 0.67
CA TRP A 97 0.43 18.57 0.05
C TRP A 97 0.30 18.82 -1.46
N VAL A 98 -0.62 18.13 -2.13
CA VAL A 98 -0.83 18.24 -3.58
C VAL A 98 -2.09 19.04 -3.90
N PHE A 99 -3.22 18.69 -3.31
CA PHE A 99 -4.51 19.31 -3.59
C PHE A 99 -4.83 20.49 -2.67
N GLY A 100 -4.44 20.43 -1.42
CA GLY A 100 -4.77 21.41 -0.39
C GLY A 100 -6.23 21.30 0.08
N LYS A 101 -6.54 22.07 1.13
CA LYS A 101 -7.87 22.06 1.77
C LYS A 101 -8.97 22.45 0.80
N GLY A 102 -9.97 21.60 0.64
CA GLY A 102 -11.11 21.81 -0.26
C GLY A 102 -10.84 21.44 -1.72
N GLY A 103 -9.63 20.97 -2.05
CA GLY A 103 -9.27 20.48 -3.38
C GLY A 103 -9.25 18.96 -3.51
N GLU A 104 -9.59 18.24 -2.44
CA GLU A 104 -9.56 16.78 -2.40
C GLU A 104 -10.48 16.17 -3.47
N PRO A 105 -9.96 15.32 -4.38
CA PRO A 105 -10.77 14.77 -5.47
C PRO A 105 -11.75 13.69 -4.99
N VAL A 106 -11.47 13.05 -3.84
CA VAL A 106 -12.29 11.97 -3.27
C VAL A 106 -12.35 12.10 -1.76
N ILE A 107 -13.55 12.01 -1.20
CA ILE A 107 -13.77 11.95 0.25
C ILE A 107 -14.25 10.55 0.62
N VAL A 108 -13.52 9.86 1.50
CA VAL A 108 -13.91 8.57 2.04
C VAL A 108 -14.71 8.78 3.33
N LYS A 109 -15.84 8.10 3.42
CA LYS A 109 -16.76 8.17 4.57
C LYS A 109 -17.00 6.79 5.17
N ASP A 110 -17.15 6.74 6.47
CA ASP A 110 -17.70 5.56 7.16
C ASP A 110 -19.11 5.29 6.64
N ARG A 111 -19.35 4.11 6.11
CA ARG A 111 -20.63 3.71 5.53
C ARG A 111 -21.77 3.72 6.56
N ARG A 112 -21.47 3.42 7.80
CA ARG A 112 -22.48 3.34 8.89
C ARG A 112 -22.87 4.70 9.41
N THR A 113 -21.92 5.63 9.50
CA THR A 113 -22.14 6.94 10.14
C THR A 113 -22.28 8.09 9.13
N GLY A 114 -21.87 7.87 7.87
CA GLY A 114 -21.81 8.91 6.85
C GLY A 114 -20.71 9.96 7.10
N ARG A 115 -19.96 9.84 8.18
CA ARG A 115 -18.91 10.80 8.53
C ARG A 115 -17.66 10.58 7.70
N ARG A 116 -16.98 11.67 7.33
CA ARG A 116 -15.63 11.61 6.74
C ARG A 116 -14.69 10.89 7.70
N LEU A 117 -13.84 10.00 7.15
CA LEU A 117 -12.79 9.39 7.95
C LEU A 117 -11.81 10.46 8.44
N PRO A 118 -11.37 10.39 9.70
CA PRO A 118 -10.30 11.23 10.19
C PRO A 118 -9.00 10.89 9.45
N ARG A 119 -8.06 11.84 9.47
CA ARG A 119 -6.72 11.61 8.95
C ARG A 119 -6.03 10.47 9.72
N LEU A 120 -5.32 9.62 8.99
CA LEU A 120 -4.51 8.56 9.57
C LEU A 120 -3.29 9.16 10.29
N LEU A 121 -3.13 8.84 11.57
CA LEU A 121 -2.01 9.29 12.39
C LEU A 121 -1.25 8.07 12.93
N VAL A 122 0.06 8.22 13.09
CA VAL A 122 0.85 7.30 13.91
C VAL A 122 0.62 7.69 15.37
N THR A 123 0.21 6.73 16.20
CA THR A 123 -0.11 6.97 17.61
C THR A 123 0.64 6.02 18.52
N ASP A 124 0.78 6.39 19.79
CA ASP A 124 1.18 5.47 20.86
C ASP A 124 0.04 4.51 21.25
N ALA A 125 0.28 3.68 22.25
CA ALA A 125 -0.70 2.70 22.76
C ALA A 125 -1.96 3.36 23.36
N ASP A 126 -1.87 4.59 23.81
CA ASP A 126 -2.97 5.35 24.40
C ASP A 126 -3.72 6.21 23.36
N GLY A 127 -3.29 6.16 22.09
CA GLY A 127 -3.90 6.89 20.97
C GLY A 127 -3.38 8.31 20.79
N ASN A 128 -2.33 8.73 21.48
CA ASN A 128 -1.74 10.06 21.31
C ASN A 128 -0.90 10.11 20.03
N PRO A 129 -1.01 11.18 19.21
CA PRO A 129 -0.22 11.31 18.00
C PRO A 129 1.28 11.37 18.26
N LEU A 130 2.04 10.62 17.47
CA LEU A 130 3.50 10.61 17.51
C LEU A 130 4.08 11.31 16.29
N THR A 131 5.21 11.98 16.49
CA THR A 131 6.06 12.56 15.45
C THR A 131 7.33 11.73 15.29
N ARG A 132 8.11 12.01 14.23
CA ARG A 132 9.42 11.36 14.05
C ARG A 132 10.33 11.48 15.27
N ARG A 133 10.21 12.55 16.05
CA ARG A 133 11.06 12.81 17.24
C ARG A 133 10.73 11.88 18.40
N ASP A 134 9.51 11.36 18.44
CA ASP A 134 9.03 10.47 19.49
C ASP A 134 9.37 8.99 19.17
N LEU A 135 9.89 8.71 17.96
CA LEU A 135 10.16 7.36 17.48
C LEU A 135 11.66 7.03 17.61
N ARG A 136 11.94 5.81 18.05
CA ARG A 136 13.28 5.21 18.03
C ARG A 136 13.23 3.90 17.25
N THR A 137 14.11 3.78 16.26
CA THR A 137 14.26 2.52 15.51
C THR A 137 15.33 1.66 16.19
N VAL A 138 14.98 0.43 16.51
CA VAL A 138 15.86 -0.57 17.11
C VAL A 138 15.84 -1.86 16.28
N PRO A 139 16.91 -2.70 16.34
CA PRO A 139 16.90 -3.98 15.67
C PRO A 139 15.78 -4.89 16.17
N GLY A 140 14.98 -5.42 15.24
CA GLY A 140 13.98 -6.45 15.55
C GLY A 140 14.57 -7.85 15.61
N PRO A 141 13.77 -8.87 15.97
CA PRO A 141 14.22 -10.28 16.08
C PRO A 141 14.83 -10.81 14.77
N GLY A 142 14.30 -10.42 13.61
CA GLY A 142 14.77 -10.82 12.29
C GLY A 142 15.93 -9.97 11.71
N ALA A 143 16.50 -9.06 12.51
CA ALA A 143 17.58 -8.19 12.03
C ALA A 143 18.86 -8.98 11.78
N THR A 144 19.44 -8.84 10.56
CA THR A 144 20.76 -9.37 10.24
C THR A 144 21.86 -8.62 10.98
N ALA A 145 23.08 -9.19 11.01
CA ALA A 145 24.23 -8.50 11.60
C ALA A 145 24.53 -7.16 10.90
N GLU A 146 24.29 -7.05 9.60
CA GLU A 146 24.44 -5.82 8.85
C GLU A 146 23.39 -4.77 9.30
N THR A 147 22.12 -5.18 9.42
CA THR A 147 21.04 -4.30 9.90
C THR A 147 21.30 -3.82 11.33
N ARG A 148 21.78 -4.68 12.22
CA ARG A 148 22.15 -4.31 13.61
C ARG A 148 23.22 -3.23 13.61
N ARG A 149 24.33 -3.47 12.89
CA ARG A 149 25.44 -2.50 12.78
C ARG A 149 25.01 -1.15 12.19
N LEU A 150 24.09 -1.17 11.22
CA LEU A 150 23.56 0.06 10.60
C LEU A 150 22.77 0.91 11.60
N LEU A 151 21.95 0.28 12.45
CA LEU A 151 21.10 0.96 13.42
C LEU A 151 21.89 1.45 14.67
N GLU A 152 22.96 0.74 15.06
CA GLU A 152 23.84 1.16 16.15
C GLU A 152 24.67 2.41 15.85
N ARG A 153 24.86 2.73 14.57
CA ARG A 153 25.61 3.92 14.11
C ARG A 153 24.77 5.20 13.99
N ARG A 154 23.49 5.13 14.26
CA ARG A 154 22.54 6.25 14.18
C ARG A 154 22.00 6.65 15.53
#